data_fc4b2316d31a17de34861457885cb73a
#
_entry.id   fc4b2316d31a17de34861457885cb73a
#
_cell.length_a   1.000
_cell.length_b   1.000
_cell.length_c   1.000
_cell.angle_alpha   90.00
_cell.angle_beta   90.00
_cell.angle_gamma   90.00
#
_symmetry.space_group_name_H-M   'P 1'
#
loop_
_entity.id
_entity.type
_entity.pdbx_description
1 polymer ?
#
loop_
_entity_poly.entity_id
_entity_poly.type
_entity_poly.pdbx_seq_one_letter_code
_entity_poly.pdbx_strand_id
1 'polypeptide(L)'
;SGERAAYEKPLSRMVHAEFTELLHGFTDIFYAQIKISAINTVLTAVYLLGILPLIGKPLPMAGTLVMVTFFAGLLPVVGNLISNTFIVILSLSDSLAVTIMSLAWLVGIHKLEYFLNAHIIGHKIKAAMWELLIVMIVLEAAFGMAGLVSAPVIYAQAKRSLHNHGWI
;
A
#
# COMPACT_ATOMS: atom_id res chain seq x y z
N SER A 1 -19.12 9.25 -45.45
CA SER A 1 -19.35 8.24 -44.33
C SER A 1 -18.15 7.29 -44.14
N GLY A 2 -17.28 7.12 -45.14
CA GLY A 2 -16.11 6.25 -45.05
C GLY A 2 -14.94 6.81 -44.23
N GLU A 3 -14.76 8.12 -44.21
CA GLU A 3 -13.68 8.77 -43.50
C GLU A 3 -13.84 8.70 -41.96
N ARG A 4 -15.07 8.79 -41.41
CA ARG A 4 -15.34 8.64 -39.99
C ARG A 4 -15.01 7.23 -39.48
N ALA A 5 -15.29 6.21 -40.28
CA ALA A 5 -15.00 4.81 -39.89
C ALA A 5 -13.49 4.50 -39.85
N ALA A 6 -12.67 5.24 -40.63
CA ALA A 6 -11.22 5.08 -40.60
C ALA A 6 -10.56 5.72 -39.39
N TYR A 7 -11.15 6.77 -38.79
CA TYR A 7 -10.67 7.42 -37.59
C TYR A 7 -11.16 6.72 -36.29
N GLU A 8 -12.34 6.11 -36.33
CA GLU A 8 -12.88 5.41 -35.13
C GLU A 8 -12.13 4.12 -34.78
N LYS A 9 -11.60 3.40 -35.77
CA LYS A 9 -10.84 2.16 -35.53
C LYS A 9 -9.55 2.33 -34.75
N PRO A 10 -8.68 3.33 -35.02
CA PRO A 10 -7.50 3.53 -34.20
C PRO A 10 -7.83 4.07 -32.81
N LEU A 11 -8.84 4.93 -32.67
CA LEU A 11 -9.24 5.48 -31.34
C LEU A 11 -9.80 4.38 -30.43
N SER A 12 -10.67 3.53 -30.94
CA SER A 12 -11.23 2.40 -30.16
C SER A 12 -10.15 1.41 -29.73
N ARG A 13 -9.14 1.16 -30.57
CA ARG A 13 -8.00 0.30 -30.23
C ARG A 13 -7.12 0.95 -29.17
N MET A 14 -6.88 2.24 -29.24
CA MET A 14 -6.13 2.98 -28.24
C MET A 14 -6.86 2.96 -26.89
N VAL A 15 -8.16 3.24 -26.87
CA VAL A 15 -8.99 3.19 -25.66
C VAL A 15 -9.03 1.76 -25.07
N HIS A 16 -9.14 0.73 -25.89
CA HIS A 16 -9.07 -0.66 -25.43
C HIS A 16 -7.70 -1.03 -24.85
N ALA A 17 -6.62 -0.60 -25.48
CA ALA A 17 -5.26 -0.84 -25.00
C ALA A 17 -5.02 -0.14 -23.65
N GLU A 18 -5.39 1.13 -23.54
CA GLU A 18 -5.30 1.91 -22.30
C GLU A 18 -6.14 1.29 -21.17
N PHE A 19 -7.36 0.86 -21.48
CA PHE A 19 -8.24 0.21 -20.51
C PHE A 19 -7.70 -1.15 -20.04
N THR A 20 -7.13 -1.93 -20.94
CA THR A 20 -6.50 -3.22 -20.62
C THR A 20 -5.25 -3.01 -19.75
N GLU A 21 -4.42 -2.01 -20.08
CA GLU A 21 -3.25 -1.66 -19.26
C GLU A 21 -3.65 -1.18 -17.86
N LEU A 22 -4.71 -0.39 -17.73
CA LEU A 22 -5.27 0.03 -16.45
C LEU A 22 -5.76 -1.16 -15.62
N LEU A 23 -6.47 -2.11 -16.23
CA LEU A 23 -6.92 -3.33 -15.55
C LEU A 23 -5.74 -4.19 -15.09
N HIS A 24 -4.70 -4.36 -15.91
CA HIS A 24 -3.50 -5.08 -15.50
C HIS A 24 -2.77 -4.37 -14.36
N GLY A 25 -2.63 -3.06 -14.42
CA GLY A 25 -2.05 -2.25 -13.36
C GLY A 25 -2.83 -2.37 -12.04
N PHE A 26 -4.16 -2.33 -12.12
CA PHE A 26 -5.03 -2.51 -10.95
C PHE A 26 -4.89 -3.91 -10.33
N THR A 27 -4.89 -4.95 -11.16
CA THR A 27 -4.70 -6.34 -10.72
C THR A 27 -3.36 -6.53 -10.04
N ASP A 28 -2.29 -5.96 -10.57
CA ASP A 28 -0.95 -6.04 -10.01
C ASP A 28 -0.84 -5.33 -8.65
N ILE A 29 -1.48 -4.17 -8.51
CA ILE A 29 -1.56 -3.45 -7.24
C ILE A 29 -2.36 -4.26 -6.23
N PHE A 30 -3.45 -4.88 -6.63
CA PHE A 30 -4.28 -5.70 -5.75
C PHE A 30 -3.51 -6.93 -5.21
N TYR A 31 -2.79 -7.64 -6.07
CA TYR A 31 -1.93 -8.75 -5.63
C TYR A 31 -0.79 -8.31 -4.72
N ALA A 32 -0.18 -7.16 -5.01
CA ALA A 32 0.83 -6.58 -4.13
C ALA A 32 0.22 -6.25 -2.75
N GLN A 33 -0.98 -5.70 -2.72
CA GLN A 33 -1.68 -5.34 -1.49
C GLN A 33 -2.03 -6.56 -0.63
N ILE A 34 -2.44 -7.68 -1.24
CA ILE A 34 -2.65 -8.94 -0.52
C ILE A 34 -1.37 -9.39 0.18
N LYS A 35 -0.22 -9.35 -0.50
CA LYS A 35 1.06 -9.73 0.09
C LYS A 35 1.46 -8.82 1.25
N ILE A 36 1.31 -7.52 1.07
CA ILE A 36 1.62 -6.51 2.09
C ILE A 36 0.71 -6.69 3.30
N SER A 37 -0.60 -6.86 3.07
CA SER A 37 -1.57 -7.11 4.14
C SER A 37 -1.26 -8.41 4.90
N ALA A 38 -0.89 -9.48 4.20
CA ALA A 38 -0.50 -10.73 4.84
C ALA A 38 0.73 -10.56 5.74
N ILE A 39 1.77 -9.89 5.27
CA ILE A 39 2.98 -9.61 6.05
C ILE A 39 2.65 -8.76 7.28
N ASN A 40 1.89 -7.67 7.10
CA ASN A 40 1.46 -6.80 8.18
C ASN A 40 0.63 -7.58 9.23
N THR A 41 -0.27 -8.43 8.77
CA THR A 41 -1.09 -9.30 9.65
C THR A 41 -0.23 -10.26 10.47
N VAL A 42 0.77 -10.90 9.86
CA VAL A 42 1.71 -11.79 10.56
C VAL A 42 2.48 -11.01 11.63
N LEU A 43 3.02 -9.84 11.30
CA LEU A 43 3.73 -9.00 12.26
C LEU A 43 2.83 -8.54 13.42
N THR A 44 1.60 -8.15 13.11
CA THR A 44 0.59 -7.78 14.10
C THR A 44 0.20 -8.98 14.99
N ALA A 45 0.05 -10.17 14.40
CA ALA A 45 -0.21 -11.40 15.16
C ALA A 45 0.95 -11.76 16.09
N VAL A 46 2.19 -11.66 15.63
CA VAL A 46 3.38 -11.87 16.48
C VAL A 46 3.38 -10.90 17.65
N TYR A 47 3.01 -9.65 17.44
CA TYR A 47 2.93 -8.65 18.50
C TYR A 47 1.77 -8.94 19.47
N LEU A 48 0.54 -9.06 18.97
CA LEU A 48 -0.66 -9.17 19.78
C LEU A 48 -0.81 -10.52 20.49
N LEU A 49 -0.45 -11.62 19.80
CA LEU A 49 -0.60 -12.99 20.29
C LEU A 49 0.70 -13.56 20.88
N GLY A 50 1.85 -12.99 20.56
CA GLY A 50 3.15 -13.43 21.05
C GLY A 50 3.73 -12.48 22.08
N ILE A 51 4.17 -11.29 21.68
CA ILE A 51 4.94 -10.36 22.53
C ILE A 51 4.13 -9.89 23.73
N LEU A 52 2.92 -9.39 23.53
CA LEU A 52 2.09 -8.87 24.63
C LEU A 52 1.72 -9.92 25.67
N PRO A 53 1.29 -11.14 25.30
CA PRO A 53 1.06 -12.19 26.30
C PRO A 53 2.32 -12.62 27.06
N LEU A 54 3.49 -12.67 26.39
CA LEU A 54 4.75 -13.04 27.03
C LEU A 54 5.18 -12.05 28.12
N ILE A 55 4.87 -10.78 27.97
CA ILE A 55 5.13 -9.75 28.99
C ILE A 55 3.98 -9.60 29.99
N GLY A 56 2.98 -10.51 29.97
CA GLY A 56 1.85 -10.51 30.87
C GLY A 56 0.80 -9.44 30.60
N LYS A 57 0.75 -8.91 29.36
CA LYS A 57 -0.15 -7.83 28.92
C LYS A 57 -1.00 -8.22 27.71
N PRO A 58 -1.72 -9.36 27.74
CA PRO A 58 -2.56 -9.76 26.60
C PRO A 58 -3.69 -8.74 26.38
N LEU A 59 -3.85 -8.28 25.14
CA LEU A 59 -4.98 -7.42 24.81
C LEU A 59 -6.27 -8.25 24.61
N PRO A 60 -7.42 -7.71 25.03
CA PRO A 60 -8.70 -8.33 24.72
C PRO A 60 -8.91 -8.34 23.19
N MET A 61 -9.60 -9.38 22.72
CA MET A 61 -9.94 -9.52 21.31
C MET A 61 -8.75 -9.53 20.32
N ALA A 62 -7.55 -9.92 20.78
CA ALA A 62 -6.34 -9.92 19.95
C ALA A 62 -6.51 -10.70 18.65
N GLY A 63 -7.17 -11.86 18.67
CA GLY A 63 -7.48 -12.64 17.46
C GLY A 63 -8.38 -11.89 16.47
N THR A 64 -9.40 -11.19 16.99
CA THR A 64 -10.27 -10.34 16.16
C THR A 64 -9.50 -9.18 15.54
N LEU A 65 -8.61 -8.54 16.30
CA LEU A 65 -7.75 -7.47 15.78
C LEU A 65 -6.83 -7.95 14.65
N VAL A 66 -6.29 -9.16 14.76
CA VAL A 66 -5.48 -9.77 13.69
C VAL A 66 -6.33 -9.95 12.42
N MET A 67 -7.56 -10.45 12.54
CA MET A 67 -8.47 -10.59 11.41
C MET A 67 -8.83 -9.24 10.80
N VAL A 68 -9.16 -8.25 11.63
CA VAL A 68 -9.43 -6.87 11.18
C VAL A 68 -8.22 -6.29 10.45
N THR A 69 -7.01 -6.53 10.95
CA THR A 69 -5.78 -6.07 10.30
C THR A 69 -5.64 -6.66 8.88
N PHE A 70 -5.96 -7.94 8.70
CA PHE A 70 -5.88 -8.56 7.38
C PHE A 70 -6.90 -7.97 6.41
N PHE A 71 -8.18 -7.99 6.77
CA PHE A 71 -9.25 -7.54 5.86
C PHE A 71 -9.20 -6.03 5.60
N ALA A 72 -8.98 -5.25 6.64
CA ALA A 72 -8.80 -3.81 6.49
C ALA A 72 -7.55 -3.50 5.67
N GLY A 73 -6.45 -4.23 5.90
CA GLY A 73 -5.19 -4.07 5.18
C GLY A 73 -5.26 -4.35 3.68
N LEU A 74 -6.34 -4.98 3.18
CA LEU A 74 -6.59 -5.09 1.74
C LEU A 74 -6.95 -3.75 1.09
N LEU A 75 -7.43 -2.80 1.91
CA LEU A 75 -7.65 -1.43 1.46
C LEU A 75 -6.36 -0.63 1.68
N PRO A 76 -5.70 -0.16 0.60
CA PRO A 76 -4.47 0.61 0.74
C PRO A 76 -4.69 1.79 1.67
N VAL A 77 -3.79 1.99 2.62
CA VAL A 77 -3.73 3.14 3.52
C VAL A 77 -4.86 3.20 4.55
N VAL A 78 -6.12 3.20 4.13
CA VAL A 78 -7.30 3.31 5.02
C VAL A 78 -7.38 2.12 5.97
N GLY A 79 -7.02 0.94 5.49
CA GLY A 79 -7.09 -0.29 6.28
C GLY A 79 -6.14 -0.28 7.48
N ASN A 80 -4.92 0.18 7.28
CA ASN A 80 -3.95 0.31 8.37
C ASN A 80 -4.37 1.35 9.40
N LEU A 81 -4.96 2.45 8.97
CA LEU A 81 -5.48 3.47 9.88
C LEU A 81 -6.57 2.90 10.78
N ILE A 82 -7.50 2.13 10.22
CA ILE A 82 -8.59 1.49 10.98
C ILE A 82 -8.03 0.51 12.00
N SER A 83 -7.25 -0.48 11.58
CA SER A 83 -6.72 -1.51 12.49
C SER A 83 -5.81 -0.93 13.57
N ASN A 84 -4.94 0.01 13.21
CA ASN A 84 -4.04 0.66 14.14
C ASN A 84 -4.79 1.49 15.19
N THR A 85 -5.86 2.17 14.79
CA THR A 85 -6.72 2.92 15.71
C THR A 85 -7.33 1.99 16.76
N PHE A 86 -7.86 0.84 16.36
CA PHE A 86 -8.40 -0.15 17.30
C PHE A 86 -7.34 -0.71 18.26
N ILE A 87 -6.14 -1.02 17.73
CA ILE A 87 -5.03 -1.51 18.55
C ILE A 87 -4.64 -0.47 19.60
N VAL A 88 -4.53 0.79 19.22
CA VAL A 88 -4.17 1.89 20.14
C VAL A 88 -5.25 2.11 21.19
N ILE A 89 -6.52 2.12 20.81
CA ILE A 89 -7.64 2.29 21.75
C ILE A 89 -7.66 1.16 22.78
N LEU A 90 -7.51 -0.10 22.35
CA LEU A 90 -7.49 -1.24 23.25
C LEU A 90 -6.22 -1.27 24.11
N SER A 91 -5.08 -0.85 23.59
CA SER A 91 -3.85 -0.69 24.38
C SER A 91 -4.01 0.36 25.47
N LEU A 92 -4.69 1.46 25.17
CA LEU A 92 -4.96 2.53 26.14
C LEU A 92 -5.87 2.06 27.30
N SER A 93 -6.75 1.11 27.00
CA SER A 93 -7.61 0.50 28.03
C SER A 93 -6.83 -0.37 29.04
N ASP A 94 -5.66 -0.89 28.66
CA ASP A 94 -4.79 -1.64 29.58
C ASP A 94 -3.87 -0.70 30.37
N SER A 95 -3.00 0.02 29.67
CA SER A 95 -2.07 0.97 30.31
C SER A 95 -1.39 1.89 29.30
N LEU A 96 -0.88 3.03 29.79
CA LEU A 96 -0.11 3.97 28.99
C LEU A 96 1.19 3.33 28.46
N ALA A 97 1.81 2.45 29.22
CA ALA A 97 3.03 1.75 28.80
C ALA A 97 2.76 0.84 27.59
N VAL A 98 1.67 0.06 27.62
CA VAL A 98 1.26 -0.79 26.49
C VAL A 98 0.88 0.04 25.29
N THR A 99 0.25 1.20 25.49
CA THR A 99 -0.06 2.14 24.40
C THR A 99 1.20 2.65 23.69
N ILE A 100 2.20 3.08 24.46
CA ILE A 100 3.47 3.57 23.90
C ILE A 100 4.19 2.45 23.16
N MET A 101 4.23 1.23 23.71
CA MET A 101 4.80 0.06 23.02
C MET A 101 4.06 -0.25 21.72
N SER A 102 2.73 -0.24 21.74
CA SER A 102 1.91 -0.48 20.55
C SER A 102 2.14 0.58 19.48
N LEU A 103 2.18 1.85 19.86
CA LEU A 103 2.50 2.94 18.93
C LEU A 103 3.89 2.77 18.31
N ALA A 104 4.91 2.45 19.11
CA ALA A 104 6.26 2.21 18.62
C ALA A 104 6.31 1.03 17.63
N TRP A 105 5.61 -0.05 17.94
CA TRP A 105 5.48 -1.21 17.04
C TRP A 105 4.79 -0.85 15.74
N LEU A 106 3.65 -0.16 15.81
CA LEU A 106 2.88 0.27 14.64
C LEU A 106 3.65 1.25 13.74
N VAL A 107 4.41 2.16 14.33
CA VAL A 107 5.33 3.04 13.58
C VAL A 107 6.41 2.22 12.88
N GLY A 108 6.98 1.23 13.55
CA GLY A 108 7.96 0.32 12.95
C GLY A 108 7.38 -0.47 11.76
N ILE A 109 6.18 -1.02 11.92
CA ILE A 109 5.47 -1.73 10.83
C ILE A 109 5.18 -0.76 9.67
N HIS A 110 4.72 0.44 9.96
CA HIS A 110 4.42 1.44 8.92
C HIS A 110 5.68 1.81 8.11
N LYS A 111 6.83 1.98 8.77
CA LYS A 111 8.11 2.17 8.08
C LYS A 111 8.50 0.98 7.22
N LEU A 112 8.31 -0.24 7.73
CA LEU A 112 8.55 -1.46 6.97
C LEU A 112 7.61 -1.57 5.77
N GLU A 113 6.35 -1.17 5.91
CA GLU A 113 5.36 -1.18 4.83
C GLU A 113 5.78 -0.27 3.67
N TYR A 114 6.29 0.93 3.94
CA TYR A 114 6.87 1.79 2.91
C TYR A 114 7.97 1.09 2.12
N PHE A 115 8.87 0.43 2.84
CA PHE A 115 9.96 -0.31 2.23
C PHE A 115 9.45 -1.48 1.37
N LEU A 116 8.49 -2.25 1.88
CA LEU A 116 7.87 -3.36 1.15
C LEU A 116 7.11 -2.88 -0.09
N ASN A 117 6.34 -1.80 0.03
CA ASN A 117 5.64 -1.21 -1.11
C ASN A 117 6.62 -0.80 -2.21
N ALA A 118 7.69 -0.09 -1.85
CA ALA A 118 8.70 0.33 -2.81
C ALA A 118 9.40 -0.87 -3.46
N HIS A 119 9.70 -1.92 -2.69
CA HIS A 119 10.36 -3.12 -3.21
C HIS A 119 9.43 -3.94 -4.12
N ILE A 120 8.21 -4.24 -3.67
CA ILE A 120 7.27 -5.09 -4.40
C ILE A 120 6.75 -4.39 -5.66
N ILE A 121 6.31 -3.14 -5.53
CA ILE A 121 5.74 -2.36 -6.64
C ILE A 121 6.83 -1.91 -7.58
N GLY A 122 7.99 -1.47 -7.05
CA GLY A 122 9.14 -1.06 -7.85
C GLY A 122 9.63 -2.16 -8.78
N HIS A 123 9.63 -3.41 -8.32
CA HIS A 123 10.02 -4.57 -9.15
C HIS A 123 9.06 -4.79 -10.31
N LYS A 124 7.75 -4.59 -10.11
CA LYS A 124 6.72 -4.74 -11.15
C LYS A 124 6.78 -3.67 -12.23
N ILE A 125 7.09 -2.42 -11.86
CA ILE A 125 7.19 -1.29 -12.80
C ILE A 125 8.61 -1.06 -13.32
N LYS A 126 9.53 -1.99 -13.06
CA LYS A 126 10.96 -1.89 -13.43
C LYS A 126 11.62 -0.58 -12.95
N ALA A 127 11.23 -0.12 -11.77
CA ALA A 127 11.77 1.07 -11.13
C ALA A 127 12.84 0.68 -10.11
N ALA A 128 13.83 1.52 -9.94
CA ALA A 128 14.74 1.39 -8.82
C ALA A 128 14.00 1.73 -7.51
N MET A 129 14.18 0.92 -6.47
CA MET A 129 13.47 1.06 -5.20
C MET A 129 13.62 2.46 -4.58
N TRP A 130 14.81 3.03 -4.65
CA TRP A 130 15.08 4.37 -4.10
C TRP A 130 14.36 5.49 -4.86
N GLU A 131 14.22 5.36 -6.19
CA GLU A 131 13.47 6.32 -7.02
C GLU A 131 12.01 6.35 -6.62
N LEU A 132 11.40 5.16 -6.47
CA LEU A 132 9.99 5.04 -6.07
C LEU A 132 9.77 5.55 -4.65
N LEU A 133 10.68 5.27 -3.71
CA LEU A 133 10.62 5.79 -2.35
C LEU A 133 10.63 7.32 -2.31
N ILE A 134 11.51 7.96 -3.08
CA ILE A 134 11.57 9.42 -3.16
C ILE A 134 10.25 9.98 -3.69
N VAL A 135 9.73 9.41 -4.79
CA VAL A 135 8.46 9.85 -5.38
C VAL A 135 7.29 9.66 -4.40
N MET A 136 7.25 8.54 -3.67
CA MET A 136 6.24 8.29 -2.66
C MET A 136 6.29 9.34 -1.53
N ILE A 137 7.48 9.62 -1.00
CA ILE A 137 7.67 10.62 0.07
C ILE A 137 7.28 12.02 -0.41
N VAL A 138 7.71 12.41 -1.61
CA VAL A 138 7.42 13.74 -2.17
C VAL A 138 5.92 13.91 -2.42
N LEU A 139 5.27 12.92 -3.04
CA LEU A 139 3.84 13.00 -3.32
C LEU A 139 2.99 12.90 -2.06
N GLU A 140 3.43 12.14 -1.05
CA GLU A 140 2.78 12.14 0.26
C GLU A 140 2.89 13.51 0.93
N ALA A 141 4.05 14.13 0.91
CA ALA A 141 4.25 15.46 1.49
C ALA A 141 3.42 16.54 0.80
N ALA A 142 3.22 16.43 -0.53
CA ALA A 142 2.48 17.40 -1.33
C ALA A 142 0.95 17.19 -1.28
N PHE A 143 0.50 15.96 -1.30
CA PHE A 143 -0.92 15.58 -1.49
C PHE A 143 -1.44 14.63 -0.41
N GLY A 144 -0.67 14.38 0.64
CA GLY A 144 -1.01 13.44 1.70
C GLY A 144 -1.18 12.02 1.17
N MET A 145 -2.15 11.31 1.72
CA MET A 145 -2.41 9.90 1.42
C MET A 145 -2.79 9.65 -0.05
N ALA A 146 -3.49 10.58 -0.68
CA ALA A 146 -3.80 10.48 -2.11
C ALA A 146 -2.54 10.49 -2.98
N GLY A 147 -1.54 11.29 -2.60
CA GLY A 147 -0.23 11.33 -3.25
C GLY A 147 0.54 10.02 -3.10
N LEU A 148 0.53 9.43 -1.91
CA LEU A 148 1.18 8.15 -1.64
C LEU A 148 0.60 7.00 -2.49
N VAL A 149 -0.72 6.89 -2.56
CA VAL A 149 -1.41 5.84 -3.34
C VAL A 149 -1.21 6.02 -4.84
N SER A 150 -1.18 7.26 -5.33
CA SER A 150 -1.00 7.57 -6.74
C SER A 150 0.48 7.54 -7.20
N ALA A 151 1.43 7.60 -6.27
CA ALA A 151 2.86 7.68 -6.58
C ALA A 151 3.37 6.60 -7.55
N PRO A 152 3.07 5.29 -7.37
CA PRO A 152 3.53 4.25 -8.29
C PRO A 152 2.98 4.43 -9.70
N VAL A 153 1.73 4.86 -9.84
CA VAL A 153 1.07 5.08 -11.14
C VAL A 153 1.68 6.28 -11.84
N ILE A 154 1.81 7.41 -11.13
CA ILE A 154 2.40 8.64 -11.67
C ILE A 154 3.86 8.39 -12.08
N TYR A 155 4.64 7.69 -11.25
CA TYR A 155 6.03 7.37 -11.56
C TYR A 155 6.15 6.47 -12.79
N ALA A 156 5.35 5.41 -12.88
CA ALA A 156 5.35 4.48 -14.00
C ALA A 156 5.02 5.21 -15.32
N GLN A 157 4.05 6.11 -15.28
CA GLN A 157 3.64 6.89 -16.45
C GLN A 157 4.70 7.91 -16.86
N ALA A 158 5.31 8.62 -15.91
CA ALA A 158 6.40 9.55 -16.16
C ALA A 158 7.63 8.83 -16.78
N LYS A 159 8.04 7.70 -16.20
CA LYS A 159 9.17 6.90 -16.72
C LYS A 159 8.92 6.38 -18.12
N ARG A 160 7.69 5.91 -18.42
CA ARG A 160 7.28 5.47 -19.75
C ARG A 160 7.31 6.62 -20.76
N SER A 161 6.81 7.80 -20.37
CA SER A 161 6.83 8.99 -21.21
C SER A 161 8.26 9.44 -21.57
N LEU A 162 9.16 9.44 -20.57
CA LEU A 162 10.58 9.79 -20.79
C LEU A 162 11.28 8.79 -21.70
N HIS A 163 11.01 7.50 -21.55
CA HIS A 163 11.57 6.47 -22.43
C HIS A 163 11.08 6.60 -23.85
N ASN A 164 9.79 6.89 -24.07
CA ASN A 164 9.22 7.07 -25.41
C ASN A 164 9.75 8.33 -26.13
N HIS A 165 10.23 9.33 -25.39
CA HIS A 165 10.85 10.53 -25.95
C HIS A 165 12.37 10.43 -26.08
N GLY A 166 12.96 9.28 -25.75
CA GLY A 166 14.40 9.04 -25.91
C GLY A 166 15.30 9.83 -24.96
N TRP A 167 14.78 10.25 -23.79
CA TRP A 167 15.53 11.03 -22.80
C TRP A 167 16.27 10.13 -21.79
N ILE A 168 15.84 8.86 -21.65
CA ILE A 168 16.46 7.81 -20.83
C ILE A 168 16.30 6.44 -21.49
#